data_0f299735190ab14af33be54aa446e43b
#
_entry.id   0f299735190ab14af33be54aa446e43b
#
_cell.length_a   1.000
_cell.length_b   1.000
_cell.length_c   1.000
_cell.angle_alpha   90.00
_cell.angle_beta   90.00
_cell.angle_gamma   90.00
#
_symmetry.space_group_name_H-M   'P 1'
#
loop_
_entity.id
_entity.type
_entity.pdbx_description
1 polymer ?
#
loop_
_entity_poly.entity_id
_entity_poly.type
_entity_poly.pdbx_seq_one_letter_code
_entity_poly.pdbx_strand_id
1 'polypeptide(L)'
;MALIMQECIKNETFCRIESDLTYTIQPTNMTSTPRDLQNHHALLFQDGQWGYKGAFAGKTGYTDEAHNTLVTAAKRGNMTLVCVVLTCDNLDYINDTRTVLDFGYDNFTHYTLKNAKKEILSGVVTLPKNAKIETATYTDPDGASVEEPYTRQYFFDDHFIGTAEVSAPG
;
A
#
# COMPACT_ATOMS: atom_id res chain seq x y z
N MET A 1 2.70 -7.99 -8.75
CA MET A 1 1.39 -7.75 -8.09
C MET A 1 1.46 -6.55 -7.13
N ALA A 2 2.44 -6.42 -6.24
CA ALA A 2 2.51 -5.27 -5.32
C ALA A 2 2.53 -3.92 -6.05
N LEU A 3 3.37 -3.75 -7.07
CA LEU A 3 3.44 -2.52 -7.88
C LEU A 3 2.11 -2.21 -8.59
N ILE A 4 1.42 -3.24 -9.10
CA ILE A 4 0.10 -3.09 -9.72
C ILE A 4 -0.90 -2.57 -8.67
N MET A 5 -0.94 -3.17 -7.50
CA MET A 5 -1.85 -2.73 -6.43
C MET A 5 -1.52 -1.30 -5.97
N GLN A 6 -0.24 -0.93 -5.90
CA GLN A 6 0.16 0.45 -5.56
C GLN A 6 -0.36 1.48 -6.57
N GLU A 7 -0.43 1.14 -7.86
CA GLU A 7 -1.06 2.01 -8.85
C GLU A 7 -2.59 1.99 -8.73
N CYS A 8 -3.20 0.82 -8.54
CA CYS A 8 -4.65 0.70 -8.43
C CYS A 8 -5.22 1.53 -7.28
N ILE A 9 -4.57 1.52 -6.10
CA ILE A 9 -5.05 2.25 -4.92
C ILE A 9 -4.92 3.77 -5.01
N LYS A 10 -4.29 4.31 -6.05
CA LYS A 10 -4.32 5.73 -6.36
C LYS A 10 -5.64 6.16 -7.01
N ASN A 11 -6.42 5.20 -7.52
CA ASN A 11 -7.71 5.44 -8.14
C ASN A 11 -8.85 5.31 -7.10
N GLU A 12 -9.54 6.41 -6.82
CA GLU A 12 -10.62 6.45 -5.83
C GLU A 12 -11.79 5.52 -6.19
N THR A 13 -12.12 5.39 -7.48
CA THR A 13 -13.19 4.49 -7.93
C THR A 13 -12.81 3.03 -7.68
N PHE A 14 -11.57 2.66 -7.95
CA PHE A 14 -11.06 1.33 -7.61
C PHE A 14 -11.17 1.06 -6.11
N CYS A 15 -10.68 1.98 -5.28
CA CYS A 15 -10.74 1.82 -3.82
C CYS A 15 -12.18 1.68 -3.31
N ARG A 16 -13.11 2.47 -3.84
CA ARG A 16 -14.52 2.39 -3.47
C ARG A 16 -15.13 1.04 -3.83
N ILE A 17 -14.89 0.54 -5.04
CA ILE A 17 -15.43 -0.76 -5.48
C ILE A 17 -14.81 -1.91 -4.67
N GLU A 18 -13.50 -1.90 -4.46
CA GLU A 18 -12.80 -2.97 -3.74
C GLU A 18 -13.14 -3.00 -2.24
N SER A 19 -13.54 -1.86 -1.65
CA SER A 19 -13.94 -1.80 -0.24
C SER A 19 -15.39 -2.23 0.00
N ASP A 20 -16.22 -2.39 -1.04
CA ASP A 20 -17.59 -2.86 -0.90
C ASP A 20 -17.59 -4.33 -0.44
N LEU A 21 -18.22 -4.59 0.70
CA LEU A 21 -18.32 -5.94 1.28
C LEU A 21 -19.41 -6.76 0.60
N THR A 22 -20.48 -6.10 0.19
CA THR A 22 -21.62 -6.72 -0.50
C THR A 22 -22.16 -5.78 -1.57
N TYR A 23 -22.71 -6.35 -2.63
CA TYR A 23 -23.37 -5.57 -3.69
C TYR A 23 -24.56 -6.33 -4.26
N THR A 24 -25.70 -5.66 -4.39
CA THR A 24 -26.89 -6.23 -4.99
C THR A 24 -27.04 -5.77 -6.43
N ILE A 25 -26.90 -6.69 -7.37
CA ILE A 25 -27.22 -6.43 -8.78
C ILE A 25 -28.73 -6.48 -8.93
N GLN A 26 -29.32 -5.37 -9.37
CA GLN A 26 -30.75 -5.27 -9.58
C GLN A 26 -31.22 -6.17 -10.74
N PRO A 27 -32.53 -6.52 -10.79
CA PRO A 27 -33.08 -7.27 -11.91
C PRO A 27 -32.78 -6.62 -13.25
N THR A 28 -32.62 -7.45 -14.28
CA THR A 28 -32.42 -7.04 -15.67
C THR A 28 -33.51 -7.63 -16.54
N ASN A 29 -33.54 -7.26 -17.81
CA ASN A 29 -34.45 -7.87 -18.79
C ASN A 29 -34.21 -9.39 -18.99
N MET A 30 -33.04 -9.91 -18.57
CA MET A 30 -32.68 -11.33 -18.70
C MET A 30 -32.80 -12.09 -17.37
N THR A 31 -32.81 -11.40 -16.23
CA THR A 31 -32.86 -12.02 -14.89
C THR A 31 -33.81 -11.21 -14.02
N SER A 32 -34.95 -11.79 -13.67
CA SER A 32 -36.02 -11.11 -12.93
C SER A 32 -35.79 -10.96 -11.42
N THR A 33 -34.80 -11.66 -10.86
CA THR A 33 -34.47 -11.62 -9.44
C THR A 33 -33.19 -10.84 -9.17
N PRO A 34 -33.11 -10.08 -8.07
CA PRO A 34 -31.84 -9.50 -7.61
C PRO A 34 -30.79 -10.57 -7.36
N ARG A 35 -29.52 -10.21 -7.51
CA ARG A 35 -28.38 -11.09 -7.21
C ARG A 35 -27.48 -10.41 -6.19
N ASP A 36 -27.37 -11.02 -5.01
CA ASP A 36 -26.49 -10.52 -3.97
C ASP A 36 -25.10 -11.09 -4.16
N LEU A 37 -24.12 -10.22 -4.22
CA LEU A 37 -22.69 -10.53 -4.29
C LEU A 37 -22.06 -10.25 -2.95
N GLN A 38 -21.08 -11.05 -2.58
CA GLN A 38 -20.26 -10.85 -1.38
C GLN A 38 -18.78 -10.82 -1.78
N ASN A 39 -18.03 -9.90 -1.19
CA ASN A 39 -16.59 -9.84 -1.38
C ASN A 39 -15.93 -11.09 -0.78
N HIS A 40 -15.02 -11.71 -1.51
CA HIS A 40 -14.32 -12.91 -1.06
C HIS A 40 -13.07 -12.61 -0.22
N HIS A 41 -12.68 -11.35 -0.09
CA HIS A 41 -11.50 -10.96 0.66
C HIS A 41 -11.81 -10.85 2.15
N ALA A 42 -11.56 -11.92 2.90
CA ALA A 42 -11.94 -12.05 4.31
C ALA A 42 -11.38 -10.94 5.22
N LEU A 43 -10.19 -10.40 4.94
CA LEU A 43 -9.56 -9.36 5.75
C LEU A 43 -10.30 -8.01 5.68
N LEU A 44 -11.16 -7.78 4.67
CA LEU A 44 -11.97 -6.57 4.55
C LEU A 44 -13.13 -6.53 5.58
N PHE A 45 -13.61 -7.68 6.03
CA PHE A 45 -14.66 -7.77 7.05
C PHE A 45 -14.08 -7.55 8.44
N GLN A 46 -13.77 -6.28 8.76
CA GLN A 46 -12.96 -5.91 9.93
C GLN A 46 -13.50 -6.43 11.27
N ASP A 47 -14.82 -6.56 11.41
CA ASP A 47 -15.48 -7.11 12.60
C ASP A 47 -15.65 -8.64 12.54
N GLY A 48 -15.26 -9.28 11.43
CA GLY A 48 -15.30 -10.72 11.25
C GLY A 48 -14.10 -11.44 11.86
N GLN A 49 -14.21 -12.76 11.99
CA GLN A 49 -13.14 -13.64 12.53
C GLN A 49 -11.77 -13.39 11.87
N TRP A 50 -11.75 -13.11 10.58
CA TRP A 50 -10.54 -12.94 9.77
C TRP A 50 -10.20 -11.48 9.48
N GLY A 51 -11.04 -10.55 9.94
CA GLY A 51 -10.87 -9.14 9.66
C GLY A 51 -9.50 -8.59 10.04
N TYR A 52 -9.01 -7.61 9.28
CA TYR A 52 -7.76 -6.93 9.55
C TYR A 52 -7.96 -5.41 9.56
N LYS A 53 -7.67 -4.80 10.71
CA LYS A 53 -7.88 -3.37 10.89
C LYS A 53 -7.11 -2.55 9.86
N GLY A 54 -7.84 -1.77 9.08
CA GLY A 54 -7.29 -0.89 8.06
C GLY A 54 -7.20 -1.52 6.67
N ALA A 55 -7.52 -2.82 6.48
CA ALA A 55 -7.64 -3.39 5.14
C ALA A 55 -8.79 -2.72 4.38
N PHE A 56 -8.55 -2.29 3.13
CA PHE A 56 -9.54 -1.56 2.35
C PHE A 56 -9.62 -1.98 0.87
N ALA A 57 -8.65 -2.71 0.36
CA ALA A 57 -8.66 -3.22 -1.01
C ALA A 57 -7.86 -4.51 -1.11
N GLY A 58 -8.20 -5.36 -2.06
CA GLY A 58 -7.43 -6.57 -2.32
C GLY A 58 -8.17 -7.59 -3.15
N LYS A 59 -7.47 -8.64 -3.57
CA LYS A 59 -8.03 -9.71 -4.41
C LYS A 59 -7.46 -11.06 -4.03
N THR A 60 -8.34 -12.02 -3.87
CA THR A 60 -7.99 -13.43 -3.75
C THR A 60 -7.78 -14.05 -5.12
N GLY A 61 -6.98 -15.08 -5.20
CA GLY A 61 -6.83 -15.92 -6.41
C GLY A 61 -6.58 -17.37 -6.05
N TYR A 62 -6.98 -18.27 -6.94
CA TYR A 62 -6.70 -19.69 -6.84
C TYR A 62 -6.60 -20.33 -8.22
N THR A 63 -5.60 -21.14 -8.44
CA THR A 63 -5.54 -22.20 -9.45
C THR A 63 -4.86 -23.41 -8.81
N ASP A 64 -4.99 -24.58 -9.45
CA ASP A 64 -4.36 -25.80 -8.93
C ASP A 64 -2.84 -25.69 -8.88
N GLU A 65 -2.22 -24.89 -9.79
CA GLU A 65 -0.77 -24.67 -9.83
C GLU A 65 -0.32 -23.55 -8.91
N ALA A 66 -1.13 -22.48 -8.77
CA ALA A 66 -0.76 -21.31 -7.97
C ALA A 66 -1.17 -21.42 -6.51
N HIS A 67 -2.05 -22.37 -6.17
CA HIS A 67 -2.71 -22.48 -4.87
C HIS A 67 -3.40 -21.18 -4.46
N ASN A 68 -3.62 -20.94 -3.18
CA ASN A 68 -4.21 -19.68 -2.73
C ASN A 68 -3.22 -18.54 -2.83
N THR A 69 -3.70 -17.41 -3.37
CA THR A 69 -2.95 -16.17 -3.48
C THR A 69 -3.78 -15.03 -2.94
N LEU A 70 -3.13 -14.02 -2.38
CA LEU A 70 -3.78 -12.84 -1.86
C LEU A 70 -2.92 -11.59 -2.09
N VAL A 71 -3.53 -10.52 -2.57
CA VAL A 71 -2.98 -9.17 -2.48
C VAL A 71 -3.89 -8.34 -1.59
N THR A 72 -3.32 -7.61 -0.65
CA THR A 72 -4.07 -6.79 0.31
C THR A 72 -3.41 -5.43 0.44
N ALA A 73 -4.20 -4.37 0.36
CA ALA A 73 -3.81 -3.02 0.76
C ALA A 73 -4.46 -2.68 2.11
N ALA A 74 -3.67 -2.18 3.04
CA ALA A 74 -4.14 -1.76 4.35
C ALA A 74 -3.55 -0.39 4.71
N LYS A 75 -4.31 0.43 5.45
CA LYS A 75 -3.90 1.75 5.89
C LYS A 75 -4.08 1.92 7.40
N ARG A 76 -3.02 2.34 8.08
CA ARG A 76 -3.04 2.76 9.49
C ARG A 76 -2.37 4.12 9.62
N GLY A 77 -3.13 5.12 10.05
CA GLY A 77 -2.64 6.50 10.10
C GLY A 77 -2.23 7.01 8.72
N ASN A 78 -1.00 7.45 8.59
CA ASN A 78 -0.42 7.95 7.32
C ASN A 78 0.32 6.88 6.51
N MET A 79 0.40 5.63 7.01
CA MET A 79 1.10 4.55 6.33
C MET A 79 0.12 3.61 5.63
N THR A 80 0.33 3.41 4.32
CA THR A 80 -0.36 2.39 3.53
C THR A 80 0.65 1.30 3.16
N LEU A 81 0.29 0.05 3.44
CA LEU A 81 1.09 -1.12 3.09
C LEU A 81 0.34 -1.96 2.06
N VAL A 82 1.08 -2.57 1.16
CA VAL A 82 0.60 -3.59 0.24
C VAL A 82 1.35 -4.89 0.53
N CYS A 83 0.59 -5.94 0.83
CA CYS A 83 1.10 -7.28 1.03
C CYS A 83 0.66 -8.18 -0.12
N VAL A 84 1.56 -9.05 -0.59
CA VAL A 84 1.27 -10.08 -1.59
C VAL A 84 1.76 -11.41 -1.05
N VAL A 85 0.85 -12.37 -0.99
CA VAL A 85 1.12 -13.75 -0.58
C VAL A 85 0.78 -14.67 -1.76
N LEU A 86 1.69 -15.57 -2.08
CA LEU A 86 1.57 -16.47 -3.24
C LEU A 86 1.79 -17.92 -2.79
N THR A 87 1.10 -18.85 -3.44
CA THR A 87 1.31 -20.30 -3.29
C THR A 87 1.13 -20.78 -1.86
N CYS A 88 0.03 -20.39 -1.22
CA CYS A 88 -0.32 -20.85 0.13
C CYS A 88 -1.35 -21.96 0.12
N ASP A 89 -1.20 -22.90 1.03
CA ASP A 89 -2.17 -23.93 1.29
C ASP A 89 -3.27 -23.45 2.24
N ASN A 90 -4.47 -24.00 2.09
CA ASN A 90 -5.62 -23.73 2.95
C ASN A 90 -5.85 -22.22 3.20
N LEU A 91 -6.06 -21.83 4.47
CA LEU A 91 -6.29 -20.45 4.92
C LEU A 91 -5.02 -19.75 5.41
N ASP A 92 -3.85 -20.34 5.23
CA ASP A 92 -2.57 -19.78 5.73
C ASP A 92 -2.27 -18.41 5.09
N TYR A 93 -2.69 -18.19 3.84
CA TYR A 93 -2.55 -16.90 3.17
C TYR A 93 -3.17 -15.73 3.95
N ILE A 94 -4.21 -15.96 4.76
CA ILE A 94 -4.82 -14.94 5.63
C ILE A 94 -3.89 -14.61 6.78
N ASN A 95 -3.37 -15.62 7.48
CA ASN A 95 -2.48 -15.46 8.63
C ASN A 95 -1.13 -14.88 8.21
N ASP A 96 -0.58 -15.35 7.09
CA ASP A 96 0.67 -14.83 6.52
C ASP A 96 0.53 -13.35 6.16
N THR A 97 -0.57 -12.97 5.50
CA THR A 97 -0.83 -11.56 5.18
C THR A 97 -0.90 -10.70 6.44
N ARG A 98 -1.59 -11.16 7.50
CA ARG A 98 -1.68 -10.44 8.79
C ARG A 98 -0.30 -10.28 9.41
N THR A 99 0.49 -11.36 9.46
CA THR A 99 1.85 -11.37 10.04
C THR A 99 2.77 -10.40 9.31
N VAL A 100 2.76 -10.40 7.97
CA VAL A 100 3.60 -9.50 7.16
C VAL A 100 3.16 -8.05 7.30
N LEU A 101 1.85 -7.77 7.31
CA LEU A 101 1.34 -6.41 7.51
C LEU A 101 1.67 -5.90 8.92
N ASP A 102 1.49 -6.72 9.95
CA ASP A 102 1.85 -6.36 11.33
C ASP A 102 3.35 -6.11 11.46
N PHE A 103 4.21 -6.95 10.87
CA PHE A 103 5.65 -6.69 10.80
C PHE A 103 5.95 -5.32 10.18
N GLY A 104 5.29 -4.97 9.08
CA GLY A 104 5.46 -3.67 8.43
C GLY A 104 5.07 -2.51 9.35
N TYR A 105 3.88 -2.57 9.97
CA TYR A 105 3.41 -1.52 10.87
C TYR A 105 4.18 -1.45 12.18
N ASP A 106 4.68 -2.56 12.69
CA ASP A 106 5.38 -2.60 13.97
C ASP A 106 6.83 -2.14 13.86
N ASN A 107 7.47 -2.35 12.72
CA ASN A 107 8.89 -2.09 12.54
C ASN A 107 9.24 -0.84 11.73
N PHE A 108 8.30 -0.30 10.94
CA PHE A 108 8.56 0.85 10.07
C PHE A 108 7.68 2.04 10.40
N THR A 109 8.14 3.21 9.98
CA THR A 109 7.39 4.45 10.11
C THR A 109 7.68 5.39 8.94
N HIS A 110 6.71 6.25 8.63
CA HIS A 110 6.86 7.31 7.64
C HIS A 110 7.42 8.57 8.31
N TYR A 111 8.44 9.14 7.72
CA TYR A 111 8.94 10.47 8.05
C TYR A 111 8.58 11.45 6.95
N THR A 112 7.88 12.52 7.33
CA THR A 112 7.72 13.68 6.45
C THR A 112 9.00 14.48 6.50
N LEU A 113 9.66 14.59 5.35
CA LEU A 113 10.88 15.37 5.23
C LEU A 113 10.55 16.85 5.31
N LYS A 114 11.26 17.54 6.17
CA LYS A 114 11.21 19.01 6.32
C LYS A 114 12.61 19.52 6.49
N ASN A 115 12.93 20.60 5.81
CA ASN A 115 14.24 21.20 5.92
C ASN A 115 14.10 22.66 6.39
N ALA A 116 14.98 23.07 7.29
CA ALA A 116 14.99 24.41 7.86
C ALA A 116 15.28 25.51 6.81
N LYS A 117 15.93 25.16 5.70
CA LYS A 117 16.26 26.06 4.59
C LYS A 117 15.18 26.13 3.50
N LYS A 118 14.05 25.43 3.68
CA LYS A 118 12.95 25.36 2.71
C LYS A 118 13.32 24.79 1.33
N GLU A 119 14.38 24.00 1.24
CA GLU A 119 14.80 23.33 0.01
C GLU A 119 13.87 22.14 -0.32
N ILE A 120 13.29 21.48 0.69
CA ILE A 120 12.36 20.35 0.51
C ILE A 120 10.93 20.89 0.46
N LEU A 121 10.30 20.78 -0.71
CA LEU A 121 8.92 21.19 -0.94
C LEU A 121 7.94 20.17 -0.37
N SER A 122 8.19 18.89 -0.67
CA SER A 122 7.40 17.75 -0.16
C SER A 122 8.26 16.51 -0.19
N GLY A 123 8.01 15.57 0.72
CA GLY A 123 8.68 14.27 0.71
C GLY A 123 8.29 13.42 1.89
N VAL A 124 8.19 12.12 1.63
CA VAL A 124 7.97 11.11 2.66
C VAL A 124 8.93 9.96 2.41
N VAL A 125 9.62 9.54 3.45
CA VAL A 125 10.47 8.36 3.43
C VAL A 125 10.01 7.37 4.47
N THR A 126 10.28 6.07 4.23
CA THR A 126 9.95 4.99 5.16
C THR A 126 11.24 4.46 5.79
N LEU A 127 11.31 4.51 7.09
CA LEU A 127 12.47 4.05 7.85
C LEU A 127 12.08 3.02 8.90
N PRO A 128 13.00 2.14 9.32
CA PRO A 128 12.83 1.38 10.56
C PRO A 128 12.59 2.33 11.73
N LYS A 129 11.72 1.97 12.66
CA LYS A 129 11.35 2.84 13.81
C LYS A 129 12.52 3.23 14.71
N ASN A 130 13.56 2.42 14.74
CA ASN A 130 14.80 2.66 15.50
C ASN A 130 15.86 3.45 14.71
N ALA A 131 15.63 3.71 13.43
CA ALA A 131 16.56 4.49 12.60
C ALA A 131 16.33 5.99 12.77
N LYS A 132 17.41 6.76 12.56
CA LYS A 132 17.36 8.22 12.58
C LYS A 132 17.42 8.74 11.16
N ILE A 133 16.57 9.68 10.82
CA ILE A 133 16.53 10.26 9.46
C ILE A 133 17.87 10.92 9.07
N GLU A 134 18.63 11.40 10.01
CA GLU A 134 19.94 12.03 9.79
C GLU A 134 20.99 11.04 9.27
N THR A 135 20.74 9.74 9.39
CA THR A 135 21.61 8.68 8.85
C THR A 135 21.27 8.30 7.42
N ALA A 136 20.15 8.79 6.87
CA ALA A 136 19.79 8.57 5.49
C ALA A 136 20.71 9.36 4.55
N THR A 137 21.13 8.72 3.47
CA THR A 137 21.83 9.34 2.35
C THR A 137 20.88 9.72 1.25
N TYR A 138 21.30 10.53 0.31
CA TYR A 138 20.48 10.88 -0.84
C TYR A 138 21.31 11.03 -2.11
N THR A 139 20.62 10.88 -3.24
CA THR A 139 21.17 11.19 -4.58
C THR A 139 20.24 12.10 -5.32
N ASP A 140 20.80 13.05 -6.04
CA ASP A 140 20.09 13.94 -6.95
C ASP A 140 20.25 13.42 -8.38
N PRO A 141 19.28 13.66 -9.29
CA PRO A 141 19.41 13.25 -10.68
C PRO A 141 20.57 13.98 -11.38
N ASP A 142 21.17 13.30 -12.35
CA ASP A 142 22.24 13.92 -13.18
C ASP A 142 21.72 15.18 -13.86
N GLY A 143 22.48 16.29 -13.73
CA GLY A 143 22.09 17.57 -14.29
C GLY A 143 21.00 18.31 -13.51
N ALA A 144 20.71 17.90 -12.25
CA ALA A 144 19.83 18.66 -11.38
C ALA A 144 20.27 20.13 -11.30
N SER A 145 19.38 21.01 -11.74
CA SER A 145 19.60 22.48 -11.73
C SER A 145 18.98 23.09 -10.50
N VAL A 146 19.65 24.06 -9.93
CA VAL A 146 19.08 24.86 -8.84
C VAL A 146 17.93 25.78 -9.29
N GLU A 147 17.62 25.82 -10.59
CA GLU A 147 16.60 26.72 -11.15
C GLU A 147 15.21 26.08 -11.27
N GLU A 148 15.11 24.74 -11.26
CA GLU A 148 13.82 24.04 -11.37
C GLU A 148 13.70 22.95 -10.29
N PRO A 149 12.47 22.68 -9.76
CA PRO A 149 12.26 21.61 -8.81
C PRO A 149 12.62 20.25 -9.41
N TYR A 150 13.24 19.39 -8.63
CA TYR A 150 13.60 18.03 -9.02
C TYR A 150 13.28 17.02 -7.92
N THR A 151 13.24 15.75 -8.29
CA THR A 151 12.98 14.65 -7.35
C THR A 151 14.29 14.07 -6.84
N ARG A 152 14.53 14.19 -5.54
CA ARG A 152 15.66 13.61 -4.80
C ARG A 152 15.28 12.22 -4.31
N GLN A 153 16.20 11.25 -4.45
CA GLN A 153 16.02 9.89 -3.92
C GLN A 153 16.78 9.74 -2.61
N TYR A 154 16.13 9.08 -1.64
CA TYR A 154 16.70 8.81 -0.32
C TYR A 154 16.95 7.33 -0.11
N PHE A 155 18.03 7.01 0.60
CA PHE A 155 18.50 5.66 0.88
C PHE A 155 18.85 5.50 2.36
N PHE A 156 18.66 4.30 2.89
CA PHE A 156 19.12 3.89 4.20
C PHE A 156 19.75 2.50 4.07
N ASP A 157 21.01 2.32 4.50
CA ASP A 157 21.78 1.11 4.29
C ASP A 157 21.71 0.60 2.83
N ASP A 158 21.91 1.52 1.88
CA ASP A 158 21.83 1.30 0.42
C ASP A 158 20.46 0.85 -0.12
N HIS A 159 19.43 0.85 0.72
CA HIS A 159 18.07 0.57 0.30
C HIS A 159 17.29 1.86 0.02
N PHE A 160 16.62 1.91 -1.11
CA PHE A 160 15.72 3.01 -1.45
C PHE A 160 14.56 3.10 -0.45
N ILE A 161 14.38 4.28 0.16
CA ILE A 161 13.38 4.50 1.22
C ILE A 161 12.32 5.55 0.85
N GLY A 162 12.47 6.25 -0.26
CA GLY A 162 11.49 7.23 -0.73
C GLY A 162 12.11 8.41 -1.46
N THR A 163 11.28 9.39 -1.79
CA THR A 163 11.66 10.57 -2.55
C THR A 163 11.19 11.85 -1.89
N ALA A 164 11.83 12.97 -2.28
CA ALA A 164 11.33 14.31 -1.98
C ALA A 164 11.43 15.20 -3.22
N GLU A 165 10.50 16.14 -3.34
CA GLU A 165 10.64 17.26 -4.25
C GLU A 165 11.46 18.34 -3.59
N VAL A 166 12.49 18.80 -4.27
CA VAL A 166 13.45 19.78 -3.81
C VAL A 166 13.42 20.96 -4.76
N SER A 167 13.37 22.17 -4.21
CA SER A 167 13.58 23.40 -4.98
C SER A 167 14.97 23.96 -4.72
N ALA A 168 15.42 24.83 -5.62
CA ALA A 168 16.58 25.64 -5.37
C ALA A 168 16.45 26.40 -4.04
N PRO A 169 17.50 26.57 -3.27
CA PRO A 169 17.52 27.54 -2.19
C PRO A 169 17.31 28.95 -2.77
N GLY A 170 16.21 29.58 -2.37
CA GLY A 170 15.92 30.95 -2.72
C GLY A 170 16.85 31.97 -2.00
#